data_a5ce5d31935fa8b7fbdffcf44d8ad7b5
#
_entry.id   a5ce5d31935fa8b7fbdffcf44d8ad7b5
#
_cell.length_a   1.000
_cell.length_b   1.000
_cell.length_c   1.000
_cell.angle_alpha   90.00
_cell.angle_beta   90.00
_cell.angle_gamma   90.00
#
_symmetry.space_group_name_H-M   'P 1'
#
loop_
_entity.id
_entity.type
_entity.pdbx_description
1 polymer ?
#
loop_
_entity_poly.entity_id
_entity_poly.type
_entity_poly.pdbx_seq_one_letter_code
_entity_poly.pdbx_strand_id
1 'polypeptide(L)'
;MSSNIMSTRRGFLSGMVSLGLGSTFSTGMLLSSCSDGEKQTPLHPINELYIPDLPDKAIDGKPIKAALIGCGGRGIGAAFNFLDAGNDVSVVALADLFPDKLEAGRQRLEQGKNVDISDEMCFTGFDAYKRVCELPVDLVLIASPNCFHPEQMKYAVEHGKHVFVEKPAAIDSAGYRSFLAASKQAVNVGLSVLPGTQYRFDRRFVSSYRKVQEGLIGNIVSGYVYYHTGRDQYIVRRPEWTDMEYMIRGHFNWSWVNGDQVSNMLIHWIDVFNWFSHLKPLNVLGYGSRIRKNIGNVYDNFSMHFEYERGVTVEGMVRRIDGCDNGAGAIIHGEKGSWHSSDFSIRDRSGDIIWQYDEEAAKSEFKVHDMYTLEHIVLINHIRKGEVLKVAESVAVSALAAVMARESAYTGKVCTWDQMIASDLNVLPEDMALVNVDLKQFEVPLAGAPFIID
;
A
#
# COMPACT_ATOMS: atom_id res chain seq x y z
N MET A 1 56.85 -28.96 10.79
CA MET A 1 57.27 -27.82 11.65
C MET A 1 56.24 -26.73 11.43
N SER A 2 55.15 -26.79 12.14
CA SER A 2 54.72 -26.14 13.39
C SER A 2 55.04 -24.63 13.39
N SER A 3 54.02 -23.81 13.38
CA SER A 3 53.50 -23.30 14.63
C SER A 3 52.20 -22.49 14.42
N ASN A 4 51.19 -22.87 15.19
CA ASN A 4 50.02 -22.11 15.51
C ASN A 4 50.33 -20.79 16.20
N ILE A 5 49.62 -19.70 15.85
CA ILE A 5 49.38 -18.61 16.77
C ILE A 5 47.88 -18.33 16.82
N MET A 6 47.23 -18.85 17.87
CA MET A 6 45.94 -18.34 18.39
C MET A 6 46.18 -17.00 19.07
N SER A 7 45.53 -15.96 18.59
CA SER A 7 45.44 -14.67 19.28
C SER A 7 44.09 -14.57 20.01
N THR A 8 44.12 -14.64 21.31
CA THR A 8 42.99 -14.54 22.25
C THR A 8 42.50 -13.10 22.40
N ARG A 9 41.19 -12.93 22.34
CA ARG A 9 40.45 -11.71 22.63
C ARG A 9 40.48 -11.34 24.12
N ARG A 10 41.63 -10.95 24.67
CA ARG A 10 41.76 -10.38 26.02
C ARG A 10 42.97 -9.47 26.10
N GLY A 11 42.81 -8.21 25.64
CA GLY A 11 43.93 -7.27 25.71
C GLY A 11 43.59 -5.84 25.28
N PHE A 12 42.31 -5.41 25.40
CA PHE A 12 41.96 -4.03 25.01
C PHE A 12 41.25 -3.22 26.12
N LEU A 13 41.37 -3.61 27.38
CA LEU A 13 40.82 -2.86 28.51
C LEU A 13 41.83 -2.77 29.65
N SER A 14 42.93 -2.05 29.46
CA SER A 14 43.70 -1.53 30.58
C SER A 14 44.66 -0.44 30.08
N GLY A 15 44.29 0.79 30.31
CA GLY A 15 45.20 1.92 30.08
C GLY A 15 44.49 3.28 30.06
N MET A 16 43.94 3.69 31.17
CA MET A 16 43.85 5.11 31.54
C MET A 16 43.51 5.22 33.04
N VAL A 17 44.55 5.34 33.85
CA VAL A 17 44.42 5.74 35.23
C VAL A 17 45.30 6.99 35.42
N SER A 18 44.69 8.00 36.00
CA SER A 18 45.23 9.07 36.85
C SER A 18 45.88 10.27 36.17
N LEU A 19 45.22 11.39 36.34
CA LEU A 19 45.85 12.54 37.03
C LEU A 19 44.71 13.39 37.63
N GLY A 20 44.65 13.40 38.95
CA GLY A 20 43.77 14.22 39.72
C GLY A 20 44.38 15.59 40.00
N LEU A 21 43.52 16.51 40.33
CA LEU A 21 43.77 17.53 41.38
C LEU A 21 42.45 18.26 41.65
N GLY A 22 42.16 18.34 42.93
CA GLY A 22 40.90 18.76 43.49
C GLY A 22 40.68 20.27 43.54
N SER A 23 39.45 20.60 43.76
CA SER A 23 39.01 21.75 44.55
C SER A 23 37.56 21.54 45.00
N THR A 24 37.38 21.52 46.29
CA THR A 24 36.13 21.53 47.02
C THR A 24 35.41 22.87 46.87
N PHE A 25 34.15 22.86 46.43
CA PHE A 25 33.18 23.87 46.83
C PHE A 25 31.82 23.20 47.08
N SER A 26 31.45 23.18 48.34
CA SER A 26 30.11 22.88 48.79
C SER A 26 29.22 24.09 48.60
N THR A 27 28.12 23.94 47.89
CA THR A 27 26.93 24.76 48.13
C THR A 27 25.71 23.95 47.73
N GLY A 28 24.84 23.70 48.70
CA GLY A 28 23.57 23.06 48.49
C GLY A 28 22.69 23.89 47.58
N MET A 29 22.12 23.23 46.56
CA MET A 29 21.03 23.77 45.82
C MET A 29 19.90 22.74 45.81
N LEU A 30 18.79 23.18 46.33
CA LEU A 30 17.48 22.56 46.32
C LEU A 30 17.16 22.07 44.93
N LEU A 31 16.99 20.76 44.76
CA LEU A 31 16.36 20.18 43.58
C LEU A 31 14.89 20.58 43.62
N SER A 32 14.58 21.70 43.02
CA SER A 32 13.23 22.01 42.54
C SER A 32 13.00 21.16 41.31
N SER A 33 12.33 20.03 41.46
CA SER A 33 11.79 19.24 40.39
C SER A 33 10.65 20.03 39.74
N CYS A 34 10.98 20.96 38.87
CA CYS A 34 10.03 21.43 37.87
C CYS A 34 10.01 20.39 36.76
N SER A 35 8.99 19.57 36.73
CA SER A 35 8.59 18.85 35.52
C SER A 35 8.03 19.90 34.57
N ASP A 36 8.89 20.65 33.91
CA ASP A 36 8.55 21.32 32.67
C ASP A 36 8.31 20.18 31.67
N GLY A 37 7.05 19.90 31.40
CA GLY A 37 6.70 19.02 30.30
C GLY A 37 7.38 19.57 29.05
N GLU A 38 8.40 18.87 28.54
CA GLU A 38 9.04 19.22 27.27
C GLU A 38 7.94 19.44 26.27
N LYS A 39 7.81 20.67 25.76
CA LYS A 39 6.87 20.98 24.69
C LYS A 39 7.28 20.10 23.51
N GLN A 40 6.42 19.16 23.15
CA GLN A 40 6.63 18.30 21.99
C GLN A 40 6.70 19.20 20.75
N THR A 41 7.78 19.06 19.99
CA THR A 41 7.92 19.76 18.72
C THR A 41 7.29 18.90 17.64
N PRO A 42 6.23 19.36 16.94
CA PRO A 42 5.63 18.63 15.86
C PRO A 42 6.66 18.30 14.76
N LEU A 43 6.58 17.11 14.18
CA LEU A 43 7.44 16.68 13.07
C LEU A 43 7.20 17.54 11.82
N HIS A 44 5.92 17.87 11.59
CA HIS A 44 5.44 18.75 10.52
C HIS A 44 4.37 19.68 11.09
N PRO A 45 4.19 20.89 10.53
CA PRO A 45 3.06 21.75 10.88
C PRO A 45 1.74 21.02 10.60
N ILE A 46 0.94 20.76 11.65
CA ILE A 46 -0.29 19.94 11.54
C ILE A 46 -1.28 20.54 10.56
N ASN A 47 -1.32 21.86 10.43
CA ASN A 47 -2.17 22.56 9.48
C ASN A 47 -1.76 22.40 8.00
N GLU A 48 -0.58 21.87 7.73
CA GLU A 48 -0.09 21.56 6.37
C GLU A 48 -0.31 20.09 5.99
N LEU A 49 -0.73 19.25 6.96
CA LEU A 49 -0.96 17.84 6.76
C LEU A 49 -2.39 17.58 6.30
N TYR A 50 -2.55 16.66 5.34
CA TYR A 50 -3.85 16.13 5.04
C TYR A 50 -4.24 15.08 6.08
N ILE A 51 -5.22 15.42 6.92
CA ILE A 51 -5.86 14.53 7.88
C ILE A 51 -7.32 14.41 7.49
N PRO A 52 -7.78 13.24 7.01
CA PRO A 52 -9.16 13.08 6.57
C PRO A 52 -10.13 13.29 7.74
N ASP A 53 -11.23 13.98 7.45
CA ASP A 53 -12.42 13.95 8.29
C ASP A 53 -13.21 12.68 7.99
N LEU A 54 -13.54 11.92 9.02
CA LEU A 54 -14.15 10.59 8.90
C LEU A 54 -15.56 10.58 9.55
N PRO A 55 -16.56 11.24 8.98
CA PRO A 55 -17.94 11.15 9.49
C PRO A 55 -18.54 9.78 9.21
N ASP A 56 -19.69 9.47 9.82
CA ASP A 56 -20.41 8.23 9.61
C ASP A 56 -21.15 8.16 8.26
N LYS A 57 -21.22 9.26 7.53
CA LYS A 57 -21.90 9.34 6.24
C LYS A 57 -21.37 10.55 5.45
N ALA A 58 -21.36 10.41 4.14
CA ALA A 58 -21.08 11.54 3.26
C ALA A 58 -22.19 12.63 3.40
N ILE A 59 -21.78 13.88 3.23
CA ILE A 59 -22.71 15.01 3.20
C ILE A 59 -23.76 14.82 2.09
N ASP A 60 -24.97 15.26 2.30
CA ASP A 60 -25.98 15.28 1.24
C ASP A 60 -25.59 16.27 0.14
N GLY A 61 -25.99 16.01 -1.09
CA GLY A 61 -25.62 16.87 -2.22
C GLY A 61 -26.09 16.32 -3.57
N LYS A 62 -25.44 16.74 -4.64
CA LYS A 62 -25.79 16.26 -5.98
C LYS A 62 -25.65 14.74 -6.07
N PRO A 63 -26.59 14.07 -6.79
CA PRO A 63 -26.44 12.66 -7.10
C PRO A 63 -25.10 12.36 -7.75
N ILE A 64 -24.48 11.23 -7.38
CA ILE A 64 -23.24 10.76 -8.00
C ILE A 64 -23.52 9.40 -8.62
N LYS A 65 -23.30 9.31 -9.93
CA LYS A 65 -23.40 8.08 -10.71
C LYS A 65 -22.01 7.49 -10.90
N ALA A 66 -21.83 6.25 -10.52
CA ALA A 66 -20.56 5.53 -10.71
C ALA A 66 -20.70 4.39 -11.72
N ALA A 67 -19.59 4.09 -12.41
CA ALA A 67 -19.41 2.85 -13.14
C ALA A 67 -18.35 1.99 -12.47
N LEU A 68 -18.49 0.66 -12.52
CA LEU A 68 -17.53 -0.28 -11.97
C LEU A 68 -16.75 -0.97 -13.09
N ILE A 69 -15.40 -0.99 -12.97
CA ILE A 69 -14.48 -1.77 -13.79
C ILE A 69 -13.86 -2.86 -12.91
N GLY A 70 -14.11 -4.14 -13.27
CA GLY A 70 -13.72 -5.30 -12.50
C GLY A 70 -14.80 -5.75 -11.53
N CYS A 71 -15.60 -6.73 -11.96
CA CYS A 71 -16.78 -7.26 -11.23
C CYS A 71 -16.44 -8.44 -10.31
N GLY A 72 -15.16 -8.60 -9.95
CA GLY A 72 -14.68 -9.59 -9.00
C GLY A 72 -15.08 -9.30 -7.55
N GLY A 73 -14.56 -10.11 -6.60
CA GLY A 73 -14.89 -9.97 -5.18
C GLY A 73 -14.59 -8.58 -4.62
N ARG A 74 -13.42 -8.00 -4.94
CA ARG A 74 -13.04 -6.68 -4.44
C ARG A 74 -13.84 -5.55 -5.11
N GLY A 75 -14.09 -5.65 -6.43
CA GLY A 75 -14.87 -4.64 -7.16
C GLY A 75 -16.30 -4.53 -6.64
N ILE A 76 -16.99 -5.67 -6.45
CA ILE A 76 -18.33 -5.67 -5.85
C ILE A 76 -18.30 -5.18 -4.40
N GLY A 77 -17.24 -5.51 -3.64
CA GLY A 77 -17.03 -4.94 -2.30
C GLY A 77 -16.90 -3.42 -2.33
N ALA A 78 -16.10 -2.86 -3.25
CA ALA A 78 -15.96 -1.41 -3.41
C ALA A 78 -17.28 -0.73 -3.82
N ALA A 79 -18.04 -1.37 -4.72
CA ALA A 79 -19.37 -0.87 -5.09
C ALA A 79 -20.33 -0.87 -3.89
N PHE A 80 -20.30 -1.89 -3.03
CA PHE A 80 -21.11 -1.93 -1.80
C PHE A 80 -20.69 -0.82 -0.83
N ASN A 81 -19.38 -0.66 -0.59
CA ASN A 81 -18.87 0.38 0.29
C ASN A 81 -19.24 1.80 -0.22
N PHE A 82 -19.15 2.01 -1.55
CA PHE A 82 -19.59 3.25 -2.18
C PHE A 82 -21.10 3.52 -1.96
N LEU A 83 -21.95 2.50 -2.16
CA LEU A 83 -23.39 2.61 -1.97
C LEU A 83 -23.78 2.85 -0.49
N ASP A 84 -22.99 2.34 0.45
CA ASP A 84 -23.21 2.54 1.89
C ASP A 84 -22.66 3.88 2.40
N ALA A 85 -21.81 4.53 1.63
CA ALA A 85 -21.11 5.75 2.05
C ALA A 85 -22.00 6.99 2.11
N GLY A 86 -23.12 7.05 1.38
CA GLY A 86 -23.97 8.24 1.36
C GLY A 86 -25.33 8.04 0.68
N ASN A 87 -26.16 9.08 0.75
CA ASN A 87 -27.40 9.15 -0.02
C ASN A 87 -27.12 9.58 -1.47
N ASP A 88 -28.08 9.34 -2.37
CA ASP A 88 -28.03 9.79 -3.77
C ASP A 88 -26.73 9.40 -4.51
N VAL A 89 -26.23 8.19 -4.24
CA VAL A 89 -25.16 7.54 -4.96
C VAL A 89 -25.68 6.28 -5.65
N SER A 90 -25.19 5.99 -6.84
CA SER A 90 -25.67 4.84 -7.62
C SER A 90 -24.55 4.24 -8.48
N VAL A 91 -24.56 2.93 -8.63
CA VAL A 91 -23.76 2.21 -9.64
C VAL A 91 -24.67 1.94 -10.81
N VAL A 92 -24.33 2.45 -11.99
CA VAL A 92 -25.21 2.45 -13.17
C VAL A 92 -24.66 1.68 -14.36
N ALA A 93 -23.38 1.27 -14.34
CA ALA A 93 -22.77 0.50 -15.40
C ALA A 93 -21.67 -0.42 -14.87
N LEU A 94 -21.44 -1.54 -15.55
CA LEU A 94 -20.44 -2.55 -15.22
C LEU A 94 -19.52 -2.83 -16.42
N ALA A 95 -18.24 -3.04 -16.14
CA ALA A 95 -17.27 -3.52 -17.10
C ALA A 95 -16.40 -4.62 -16.49
N ASP A 96 -16.21 -5.72 -17.20
CA ASP A 96 -15.26 -6.77 -16.85
C ASP A 96 -14.68 -7.38 -18.13
N LEU A 97 -13.48 -7.94 -18.04
CA LEU A 97 -12.91 -8.68 -19.16
C LEU A 97 -13.75 -9.93 -19.49
N PHE A 98 -14.31 -10.58 -18.45
CA PHE A 98 -14.97 -11.87 -18.54
C PHE A 98 -16.48 -11.77 -18.32
N PRO A 99 -17.31 -12.26 -19.27
CA PRO A 99 -18.76 -12.22 -19.13
C PRO A 99 -19.30 -12.91 -17.88
N ASP A 100 -18.71 -14.05 -17.49
CA ASP A 100 -19.10 -14.80 -16.29
C ASP A 100 -18.82 -14.03 -14.99
N LYS A 101 -17.73 -13.24 -14.94
CA LYS A 101 -17.42 -12.36 -13.82
C LYS A 101 -18.37 -11.18 -13.72
N LEU A 102 -18.67 -10.57 -14.86
CA LEU A 102 -19.63 -9.48 -14.96
C LEU A 102 -21.00 -9.92 -14.46
N GLU A 103 -21.52 -11.02 -15.00
CA GLU A 103 -22.85 -11.52 -14.63
C GLU A 103 -22.94 -11.91 -13.14
N ALA A 104 -21.93 -12.62 -12.63
CA ALA A 104 -21.88 -12.94 -11.19
C ALA A 104 -21.81 -11.69 -10.31
N GLY A 105 -21.11 -10.65 -10.75
CA GLY A 105 -21.05 -9.36 -10.07
C GLY A 105 -22.39 -8.61 -10.10
N ARG A 106 -23.05 -8.58 -11.24
CA ARG A 106 -24.39 -8.00 -11.43
C ARG A 106 -25.42 -8.61 -10.48
N GLN A 107 -25.48 -9.95 -10.46
CA GLN A 107 -26.38 -10.68 -9.55
C GLN A 107 -26.11 -10.37 -8.08
N ARG A 108 -24.85 -10.22 -7.68
CA ARG A 108 -24.50 -9.84 -6.30
C ARG A 108 -24.93 -8.41 -5.95
N LEU A 109 -24.83 -7.45 -6.89
CA LEU A 109 -25.33 -6.09 -6.71
C LEU A 109 -26.85 -6.07 -6.55
N GLU A 110 -27.58 -6.81 -7.39
CA GLU A 110 -29.02 -6.94 -7.31
C GLU A 110 -29.44 -7.55 -5.95
N GLN A 111 -28.87 -8.70 -5.57
CA GLN A 111 -29.21 -9.41 -4.35
C GLN A 111 -28.80 -8.65 -3.09
N GLY A 112 -27.64 -8.00 -3.09
CA GLY A 112 -27.08 -7.36 -1.89
C GLY A 112 -27.48 -5.91 -1.69
N LYS A 113 -27.82 -5.19 -2.76
CA LYS A 113 -28.11 -3.75 -2.73
C LYS A 113 -29.36 -3.35 -3.51
N ASN A 114 -30.07 -4.31 -4.08
CA ASN A 114 -31.24 -4.07 -4.95
C ASN A 114 -30.92 -3.11 -6.11
N VAL A 115 -29.71 -3.25 -6.67
CA VAL A 115 -29.23 -2.47 -7.81
C VAL A 115 -29.40 -3.33 -9.08
N ASP A 116 -30.36 -2.95 -9.91
CA ASP A 116 -30.58 -3.56 -11.22
C ASP A 116 -29.84 -2.75 -12.31
N ILE A 117 -29.01 -3.42 -13.10
CA ILE A 117 -28.24 -2.81 -14.18
C ILE A 117 -28.65 -3.48 -15.50
N SER A 118 -29.16 -2.69 -16.44
CA SER A 118 -29.63 -3.20 -17.72
C SER A 118 -28.47 -3.77 -18.58
N ASP A 119 -28.81 -4.66 -19.51
CA ASP A 119 -27.82 -5.30 -20.37
C ASP A 119 -27.01 -4.30 -21.20
N GLU A 120 -27.64 -3.16 -21.59
CA GLU A 120 -26.99 -2.10 -22.38
C GLU A 120 -25.92 -1.35 -21.59
N MET A 121 -25.94 -1.47 -20.25
CA MET A 121 -24.95 -0.87 -19.33
C MET A 121 -23.91 -1.89 -18.84
N CYS A 122 -23.86 -3.06 -19.47
CA CYS A 122 -22.94 -4.15 -19.17
C CYS A 122 -21.97 -4.36 -20.33
N PHE A 123 -20.65 -4.20 -20.09
CA PHE A 123 -19.61 -4.24 -21.12
C PHE A 123 -18.56 -5.29 -20.81
N THR A 124 -18.16 -6.08 -21.82
CA THR A 124 -17.14 -7.12 -21.65
C THR A 124 -15.99 -6.96 -22.65
N GLY A 125 -14.83 -7.54 -22.33
CA GLY A 125 -13.61 -7.49 -23.15
C GLY A 125 -12.60 -6.46 -22.67
N PHE A 126 -11.44 -6.43 -23.34
CA PHE A 126 -10.33 -5.54 -22.95
C PHE A 126 -10.68 -4.05 -23.03
N ASP A 127 -11.54 -3.66 -23.96
CA ASP A 127 -11.97 -2.25 -24.15
C ASP A 127 -13.24 -1.88 -23.36
N ALA A 128 -13.77 -2.79 -22.55
CA ALA A 128 -14.99 -2.56 -21.76
C ALA A 128 -14.86 -1.32 -20.85
N TYR A 129 -13.69 -1.08 -20.29
CA TYR A 129 -13.41 0.09 -19.45
C TYR A 129 -13.58 1.42 -20.20
N LYS A 130 -13.26 1.49 -21.51
CA LYS A 130 -13.45 2.68 -22.34
C LYS A 130 -14.93 3.01 -22.45
N ARG A 131 -15.74 2.00 -22.70
CA ARG A 131 -17.19 2.15 -22.86
C ARG A 131 -17.84 2.77 -21.62
N VAL A 132 -17.47 2.34 -20.42
CA VAL A 132 -18.03 2.92 -19.17
C VAL A 132 -17.49 4.31 -18.89
N CYS A 133 -16.24 4.63 -19.23
CA CYS A 133 -15.69 5.97 -19.11
C CYS A 133 -16.34 6.99 -20.06
N GLU A 134 -16.86 6.56 -21.18
CA GLU A 134 -17.56 7.40 -22.16
C GLU A 134 -19.02 7.69 -21.76
N LEU A 135 -19.58 6.97 -20.78
CA LEU A 135 -20.93 7.20 -20.27
C LEU A 135 -21.02 8.51 -19.47
N PRO A 136 -22.25 9.06 -19.29
CA PRO A 136 -22.49 10.22 -18.44
C PRO A 136 -22.48 9.83 -16.94
N VAL A 137 -21.36 9.31 -16.46
CA VAL A 137 -21.10 9.00 -15.06
C VAL A 137 -20.14 10.05 -14.47
N ASP A 138 -20.20 10.23 -13.16
CA ASP A 138 -19.35 11.19 -12.44
C ASP A 138 -18.06 10.54 -11.92
N LEU A 139 -18.13 9.25 -11.58
CA LEU A 139 -17.10 8.48 -10.90
C LEU A 139 -16.90 7.12 -11.59
N VAL A 140 -15.64 6.67 -11.64
CA VAL A 140 -15.29 5.30 -12.04
C VAL A 140 -14.62 4.59 -10.87
N LEU A 141 -15.14 3.41 -10.51
CA LEU A 141 -14.57 2.51 -9.52
C LEU A 141 -13.74 1.46 -10.27
N ILE A 142 -12.42 1.44 -10.05
CA ILE A 142 -11.48 0.53 -10.74
C ILE A 142 -10.99 -0.52 -9.76
N ALA A 143 -11.32 -1.78 -10.00
CA ALA A 143 -10.90 -2.93 -9.22
C ALA A 143 -10.57 -4.14 -10.11
N SER A 144 -10.07 -3.88 -11.29
CA SER A 144 -9.49 -4.84 -12.22
C SER A 144 -8.17 -5.42 -11.69
N PRO A 145 -7.54 -6.41 -12.32
CA PRO A 145 -6.19 -6.82 -11.97
C PRO A 145 -5.18 -5.66 -12.06
N ASN A 146 -4.20 -5.67 -11.16
CA ASN A 146 -3.31 -4.54 -10.84
C ASN A 146 -2.59 -3.93 -12.05
N CYS A 147 -2.24 -4.75 -13.04
CA CYS A 147 -1.55 -4.30 -14.26
C CYS A 147 -2.38 -3.30 -15.10
N PHE A 148 -3.70 -3.32 -14.97
CA PHE A 148 -4.60 -2.46 -15.75
C PHE A 148 -4.89 -1.11 -15.09
N HIS A 149 -4.58 -0.94 -13.80
CA HIS A 149 -4.92 0.26 -13.03
C HIS A 149 -4.40 1.56 -13.68
N PRO A 150 -3.11 1.67 -14.10
CA PRO A 150 -2.59 2.92 -14.63
C PRO A 150 -3.30 3.38 -15.91
N GLU A 151 -3.54 2.45 -16.83
CA GLU A 151 -4.20 2.75 -18.10
C GLU A 151 -5.67 3.13 -17.91
N GLN A 152 -6.41 2.34 -17.13
CA GLN A 152 -7.82 2.58 -16.87
C GLN A 152 -8.05 3.88 -16.11
N MET A 153 -7.20 4.19 -15.12
CA MET A 153 -7.25 5.46 -14.41
C MET A 153 -6.95 6.63 -15.34
N LYS A 154 -5.89 6.54 -16.16
CA LYS A 154 -5.54 7.57 -17.15
C LYS A 154 -6.71 7.86 -18.06
N TYR A 155 -7.32 6.82 -18.65
CA TYR A 155 -8.46 6.95 -19.56
C TYR A 155 -9.68 7.60 -18.87
N ALA A 156 -9.98 7.21 -17.63
CA ALA A 156 -11.07 7.80 -16.86
C ALA A 156 -10.84 9.31 -16.61
N VAL A 157 -9.62 9.72 -16.22
CA VAL A 157 -9.26 11.13 -16.01
C VAL A 157 -9.34 11.94 -17.31
N GLU A 158 -8.87 11.40 -18.43
CA GLU A 158 -8.97 12.03 -19.77
C GLU A 158 -10.44 12.23 -20.21
N HIS A 159 -11.36 11.40 -19.70
CA HIS A 159 -12.81 11.54 -19.93
C HIS A 159 -13.56 12.31 -18.83
N GLY A 160 -12.83 13.04 -17.98
CA GLY A 160 -13.41 13.93 -16.98
C GLY A 160 -14.09 13.20 -15.82
N LYS A 161 -13.64 12.01 -15.45
CA LYS A 161 -14.20 11.23 -14.34
C LYS A 161 -13.38 11.37 -13.07
N HIS A 162 -14.05 11.51 -11.93
CA HIS A 162 -13.43 11.19 -10.64
C HIS A 162 -13.11 9.70 -10.61
N VAL A 163 -12.12 9.29 -9.83
CA VAL A 163 -11.67 7.90 -9.82
C VAL A 163 -11.48 7.40 -8.38
N PHE A 164 -12.05 6.24 -8.09
CA PHE A 164 -11.55 5.32 -7.09
C PHE A 164 -10.78 4.21 -7.80
N VAL A 165 -9.56 3.92 -7.40
CA VAL A 165 -8.77 2.85 -7.99
C VAL A 165 -8.13 1.99 -6.90
N GLU A 166 -8.31 0.68 -6.97
CA GLU A 166 -7.71 -0.24 -6.01
C GLU A 166 -6.17 -0.16 -6.01
N LYS A 167 -5.59 -0.45 -4.85
CA LYS A 167 -4.12 -0.59 -4.74
C LYS A 167 -3.64 -1.88 -5.41
N PRO A 168 -2.39 -1.94 -5.86
CA PRO A 168 -1.40 -0.87 -5.97
C PRO A 168 -1.71 0.10 -7.12
N ALA A 169 -1.20 1.30 -7.03
CA ALA A 169 -1.32 2.30 -8.09
C ALA A 169 -0.66 1.83 -9.39
N ALA A 170 0.45 1.09 -9.28
CA ALA A 170 1.18 0.50 -10.39
C ALA A 170 2.02 -0.68 -9.92
N ILE A 171 2.47 -1.52 -10.86
CA ILE A 171 3.32 -2.70 -10.58
C ILE A 171 4.64 -2.69 -11.36
N ASP A 172 4.93 -1.61 -12.08
CA ASP A 172 6.18 -1.37 -12.81
C ASP A 172 6.46 0.12 -12.97
N SER A 173 7.62 0.45 -13.53
CA SER A 173 8.07 1.83 -13.70
C SER A 173 7.25 2.59 -14.75
N ALA A 174 6.85 1.95 -15.83
CA ALA A 174 6.04 2.56 -16.88
C ALA A 174 4.64 2.92 -16.34
N GLY A 175 4.01 1.99 -15.66
CA GLY A 175 2.72 2.19 -14.99
C GLY A 175 2.79 3.27 -13.91
N TYR A 176 3.86 3.30 -13.10
CA TYR A 176 4.08 4.36 -12.12
C TYR A 176 4.09 5.75 -12.76
N ARG A 177 4.88 5.93 -13.85
CA ARG A 177 4.95 7.23 -14.54
C ARG A 177 3.59 7.61 -15.14
N SER A 178 2.87 6.66 -15.74
CA SER A 178 1.53 6.88 -16.28
C SER A 178 0.55 7.30 -15.18
N PHE A 179 0.52 6.57 -14.07
CA PHE A 179 -0.35 6.86 -12.93
C PHE A 179 -0.05 8.24 -12.32
N LEU A 180 1.23 8.57 -12.12
CA LEU A 180 1.65 9.85 -11.58
C LEU A 180 1.25 11.02 -12.51
N ALA A 181 1.44 10.87 -13.81
CA ALA A 181 1.04 11.88 -14.80
C ALA A 181 -0.48 12.10 -14.79
N ALA A 182 -1.26 11.02 -14.78
CA ALA A 182 -2.72 11.08 -14.72
C ALA A 182 -3.21 11.67 -13.37
N SER A 183 -2.53 11.39 -12.25
CA SER A 183 -2.84 12.00 -10.95
C SER A 183 -2.68 13.51 -10.98
N LYS A 184 -1.58 14.01 -11.57
CA LYS A 184 -1.33 15.45 -11.73
C LYS A 184 -2.33 16.10 -12.68
N GLN A 185 -2.67 15.44 -13.77
CA GLN A 185 -3.71 15.90 -14.69
C GLN A 185 -5.06 16.01 -13.98
N ALA A 186 -5.47 15.00 -13.19
CA ALA A 186 -6.71 15.02 -12.44
C ALA A 186 -6.80 16.25 -11.52
N VAL A 187 -5.74 16.53 -10.76
CA VAL A 187 -5.67 17.71 -9.88
C VAL A 187 -5.83 19.00 -10.69
N ASN A 188 -5.17 19.11 -11.83
CA ASN A 188 -5.21 20.31 -12.68
C ASN A 188 -6.60 20.60 -13.27
N VAL A 189 -7.41 19.56 -13.50
CA VAL A 189 -8.77 19.69 -14.06
C VAL A 189 -9.88 19.55 -13.00
N GLY A 190 -9.52 19.57 -11.72
CA GLY A 190 -10.50 19.55 -10.63
C GLY A 190 -11.09 18.18 -10.31
N LEU A 191 -10.44 17.09 -10.69
CA LEU A 191 -10.89 15.71 -10.43
C LEU A 191 -10.19 15.13 -9.20
N SER A 192 -10.92 14.41 -8.38
CA SER A 192 -10.41 13.64 -7.26
C SER A 192 -10.06 12.23 -7.70
N VAL A 193 -8.87 11.76 -7.32
CA VAL A 193 -8.43 10.36 -7.46
C VAL A 193 -8.11 9.82 -6.08
N LEU A 194 -8.80 8.74 -5.68
CA LEU A 194 -8.56 8.04 -4.44
C LEU A 194 -8.07 6.62 -4.72
N PRO A 195 -6.78 6.32 -4.48
CA PRO A 195 -6.31 4.94 -4.46
C PRO A 195 -6.78 4.23 -3.20
N GLY A 196 -7.23 2.97 -3.31
CA GLY A 196 -7.79 2.15 -2.23
C GLY A 196 -6.77 1.76 -1.17
N THR A 197 -6.18 2.75 -0.52
CA THR A 197 -5.25 2.59 0.62
C THR A 197 -6.02 2.80 1.92
N GLN A 198 -6.91 1.87 2.21
CA GLN A 198 -7.92 1.95 3.26
C GLN A 198 -7.38 2.33 4.65
N TYR A 199 -6.12 2.00 4.99
CA TYR A 199 -5.52 2.37 6.29
C TYR A 199 -5.42 3.88 6.49
N ARG A 200 -5.29 4.65 5.40
CA ARG A 200 -5.29 6.12 5.47
C ARG A 200 -6.66 6.71 5.86
N PHE A 201 -7.72 5.87 5.86
CA PHE A 201 -9.09 6.23 6.19
C PHE A 201 -9.65 5.42 7.36
N ASP A 202 -8.80 4.71 8.10
CA ASP A 202 -9.13 4.04 9.33
C ASP A 202 -8.91 4.98 10.53
N ARG A 203 -9.90 5.11 11.40
CA ARG A 203 -9.86 6.03 12.56
C ARG A 203 -8.66 5.77 13.48
N ARG A 204 -8.30 4.49 13.65
CA ARG A 204 -7.15 4.08 14.49
C ARG A 204 -5.84 4.59 13.91
N PHE A 205 -5.66 4.40 12.60
CA PHE A 205 -4.46 4.87 11.90
C PHE A 205 -4.41 6.39 11.83
N VAL A 206 -5.52 7.06 11.53
CA VAL A 206 -5.59 8.53 11.45
C VAL A 206 -5.29 9.16 12.82
N SER A 207 -5.84 8.60 13.91
CA SER A 207 -5.54 9.06 15.26
C SER A 207 -4.08 8.83 15.64
N SER A 208 -3.53 7.64 15.31
CA SER A 208 -2.12 7.32 15.51
C SER A 208 -1.20 8.26 14.72
N TYR A 209 -1.51 8.46 13.43
CA TYR A 209 -0.77 9.39 12.57
C TYR A 209 -0.72 10.80 13.17
N ARG A 210 -1.86 11.32 13.62
CA ARG A 210 -1.92 12.64 14.29
C ARG A 210 -0.99 12.70 15.49
N LYS A 211 -0.98 11.67 16.36
CA LYS A 211 -0.13 11.62 17.55
C LYS A 211 1.36 11.52 17.22
N VAL A 212 1.71 10.78 16.18
CA VAL A 212 3.09 10.72 15.69
C VAL A 212 3.52 12.10 15.17
N GLN A 213 2.67 12.77 14.37
CA GLN A 213 2.97 14.11 13.84
C GLN A 213 3.03 15.19 14.94
N GLU A 214 2.28 15.03 16.04
CA GLU A 214 2.41 15.85 17.24
C GLU A 214 3.78 15.67 17.96
N GLY A 215 4.61 14.70 17.52
CA GLY A 215 5.97 14.51 17.99
C GLY A 215 6.11 13.57 19.19
N LEU A 216 5.09 12.73 19.50
CA LEU A 216 5.12 11.83 20.67
C LEU A 216 6.30 10.85 20.61
N ILE A 217 6.70 10.40 19.42
CA ILE A 217 7.86 9.50 19.28
C ILE A 217 9.17 10.23 18.92
N GLY A 218 9.13 11.55 18.71
CA GLY A 218 10.26 12.34 18.16
C GLY A 218 10.47 12.05 16.67
N ASN A 219 11.64 12.44 16.12
CA ASN A 219 11.97 12.15 14.73
C ASN A 219 11.99 10.64 14.49
N ILE A 220 11.44 10.19 13.35
CA ILE A 220 11.45 8.79 12.96
C ILE A 220 12.88 8.39 12.57
N VAL A 221 13.36 7.26 13.12
CA VAL A 221 14.72 6.74 12.92
C VAL A 221 14.75 5.39 12.21
N SER A 222 13.73 4.56 12.38
CA SER A 222 13.62 3.27 11.69
C SER A 222 12.20 2.73 11.71
N GLY A 223 11.97 1.66 10.94
CA GLY A 223 10.70 0.95 10.93
C GLY A 223 10.85 -0.53 10.63
N TYR A 224 9.82 -1.26 11.01
CA TYR A 224 9.63 -2.66 10.66
C TYR A 224 8.22 -2.85 10.13
N VAL A 225 8.09 -3.44 8.95
CA VAL A 225 6.79 -3.68 8.28
C VAL A 225 6.71 -5.14 7.85
N TYR A 226 5.57 -5.79 8.07
CA TYR A 226 5.43 -7.18 7.71
C TYR A 226 4.01 -7.57 7.30
N TYR A 227 3.91 -8.61 6.45
CA TYR A 227 2.65 -9.22 6.06
C TYR A 227 2.83 -10.73 5.83
N HIS A 228 2.39 -11.54 6.78
CA HIS A 228 2.49 -13.00 6.75
C HIS A 228 1.09 -13.59 6.69
N THR A 229 0.83 -14.42 5.69
CA THR A 229 -0.47 -15.06 5.49
C THR A 229 -0.32 -16.41 4.79
N GLY A 230 -1.39 -17.17 4.73
CA GLY A 230 -1.45 -18.40 3.94
C GLY A 230 -1.39 -18.09 2.43
N ARG A 231 -1.34 -19.14 1.64
CA ARG A 231 -1.27 -19.04 0.18
C ARG A 231 -2.47 -18.32 -0.41
N ASP A 232 -2.28 -17.78 -1.62
CA ASP A 232 -3.36 -17.26 -2.44
C ASP A 232 -4.32 -18.37 -2.91
N GLN A 233 -5.50 -17.96 -3.33
CA GLN A 233 -6.42 -18.86 -3.99
C GLN A 233 -5.83 -19.31 -5.34
N TYR A 234 -5.77 -20.62 -5.53
CA TYR A 234 -5.45 -21.21 -6.82
C TYR A 234 -6.75 -21.47 -7.57
N ILE A 235 -6.77 -21.08 -8.83
CA ILE A 235 -7.81 -21.54 -9.73
C ILE A 235 -7.32 -22.75 -10.51
N VAL A 236 -8.18 -23.73 -10.64
CA VAL A 236 -7.91 -24.88 -11.53
C VAL A 236 -8.12 -24.41 -12.97
N ARG A 237 -7.08 -24.58 -13.81
CA ARG A 237 -7.18 -24.26 -15.24
C ARG A 237 -8.23 -25.13 -15.90
N ARG A 238 -9.13 -24.51 -16.65
CA ARG A 238 -10.07 -25.23 -17.50
C ARG A 238 -9.46 -25.47 -18.87
N PRO A 239 -9.79 -26.62 -19.53
CA PRO A 239 -9.19 -26.96 -20.83
C PRO A 239 -9.45 -25.93 -21.94
N GLU A 240 -10.59 -25.24 -21.88
CA GLU A 240 -10.99 -24.20 -22.85
C GLU A 240 -10.28 -22.85 -22.67
N TRP A 241 -9.62 -22.62 -21.53
CA TRP A 241 -8.94 -21.34 -21.29
C TRP A 241 -7.59 -21.29 -22.00
N THR A 242 -7.35 -20.21 -22.70
CA THR A 242 -6.01 -19.87 -23.21
C THR A 242 -5.03 -19.59 -22.06
N ASP A 243 -3.74 -19.55 -22.34
CA ASP A 243 -2.74 -19.25 -21.33
C ASP A 243 -2.95 -17.85 -20.72
N MET A 244 -3.20 -16.85 -21.57
CA MET A 244 -3.46 -15.47 -21.11
C MET A 244 -4.73 -15.39 -20.27
N GLU A 245 -5.81 -16.06 -20.68
CA GLU A 245 -7.04 -16.13 -19.89
C GLU A 245 -6.79 -16.74 -18.50
N TYR A 246 -6.07 -17.87 -18.47
CA TYR A 246 -5.72 -18.54 -17.21
C TYR A 246 -4.88 -17.65 -16.30
N MET A 247 -3.88 -16.93 -16.83
CA MET A 247 -3.05 -16.03 -16.07
C MET A 247 -3.85 -14.85 -15.49
N ILE A 248 -4.71 -14.22 -16.28
CA ILE A 248 -5.52 -13.09 -15.81
C ILE A 248 -6.56 -13.55 -14.77
N ARG A 249 -7.22 -14.70 -14.98
CA ARG A 249 -8.15 -15.26 -13.99
C ARG A 249 -7.46 -15.65 -12.69
N GLY A 250 -6.24 -16.19 -12.79
CA GLY A 250 -5.37 -16.56 -11.67
C GLY A 250 -4.36 -15.49 -11.27
N HIS A 251 -4.72 -14.22 -11.40
CA HIS A 251 -3.85 -13.05 -11.32
C HIS A 251 -2.87 -13.04 -10.12
N PHE A 252 -3.25 -13.56 -8.97
CA PHE A 252 -2.37 -13.61 -7.78
C PHE A 252 -1.08 -14.42 -7.98
N ASN A 253 -1.04 -15.28 -8.99
CA ASN A 253 0.08 -16.21 -9.21
C ASN A 253 1.06 -15.72 -10.29
N TRP A 254 0.77 -14.58 -10.93
CA TRP A 254 1.56 -14.09 -12.08
C TRP A 254 2.06 -12.67 -11.81
N SER A 255 3.38 -12.50 -11.82
CA SER A 255 4.02 -11.24 -11.45
C SER A 255 3.62 -10.09 -12.38
N TRP A 256 3.44 -10.34 -13.68
CA TRP A 256 3.04 -9.33 -14.65
C TRP A 256 1.59 -8.83 -14.46
N VAL A 257 0.72 -9.64 -13.85
CA VAL A 257 -0.68 -9.25 -13.60
C VAL A 257 -0.83 -8.57 -12.24
N ASN A 258 -0.13 -9.09 -11.24
CA ASN A 258 -0.35 -8.75 -9.82
C ASN A 258 0.78 -7.93 -9.19
N GLY A 259 1.99 -7.98 -9.75
CA GLY A 259 3.16 -7.30 -9.19
C GLY A 259 3.86 -8.03 -8.06
N ASP A 260 3.46 -9.29 -7.77
CA ASP A 260 3.94 -10.13 -6.67
C ASP A 260 3.52 -9.66 -5.26
N GLN A 261 3.91 -10.42 -4.23
CA GLN A 261 3.44 -10.27 -2.85
C GLN A 261 3.84 -8.93 -2.22
N VAL A 262 4.97 -8.37 -2.61
CA VAL A 262 5.41 -7.05 -2.12
C VAL A 262 4.43 -5.97 -2.59
N SER A 263 4.13 -5.92 -3.89
CA SER A 263 3.21 -4.95 -4.48
C SER A 263 1.75 -5.19 -4.10
N ASN A 264 1.36 -6.44 -3.83
CA ASN A 264 -0.03 -6.77 -3.53
C ASN A 264 -0.37 -6.72 -2.03
N MET A 265 0.56 -7.14 -1.16
CA MET A 265 0.29 -7.31 0.27
C MET A 265 1.11 -6.37 1.15
N LEU A 266 2.44 -6.40 1.03
CA LEU A 266 3.30 -5.58 1.90
C LEU A 266 3.14 -4.08 1.65
N ILE A 267 2.68 -3.71 0.46
CA ILE A 267 2.42 -2.31 0.10
C ILE A 267 1.53 -1.58 1.12
N HIS A 268 0.58 -2.26 1.75
CA HIS A 268 -0.25 -1.64 2.79
C HIS A 268 0.58 -1.05 3.92
N TRP A 269 1.64 -1.74 4.33
CA TRP A 269 2.49 -1.32 5.45
C TRP A 269 3.65 -0.44 5.00
N ILE A 270 4.17 -0.63 3.77
CA ILE A 270 5.07 0.33 3.14
C ILE A 270 4.36 1.69 3.03
N ASP A 271 3.09 1.70 2.65
CA ASP A 271 2.29 2.91 2.53
C ASP A 271 2.06 3.59 3.89
N VAL A 272 1.76 2.82 4.94
CA VAL A 272 1.66 3.36 6.31
C VAL A 272 2.96 4.01 6.74
N PHE A 273 4.12 3.35 6.51
CA PHE A 273 5.41 3.92 6.86
C PHE A 273 5.70 5.21 6.08
N ASN A 274 5.51 5.20 4.77
CA ASN A 274 5.72 6.37 3.91
C ASN A 274 4.81 7.54 4.32
N TRP A 275 3.54 7.25 4.63
CA TRP A 275 2.58 8.24 5.09
C TRP A 275 2.97 8.83 6.45
N PHE A 276 3.34 8.00 7.43
CA PHE A 276 3.72 8.46 8.77
C PHE A 276 5.03 9.24 8.76
N SER A 277 6.00 8.84 7.93
CA SER A 277 7.33 9.45 7.89
C SER A 277 7.44 10.66 6.95
N HIS A 278 6.57 10.75 5.94
CA HIS A 278 6.70 11.68 4.80
C HIS A 278 8.02 11.54 4.03
N LEU A 279 8.67 10.37 4.14
CA LEU A 279 9.93 10.07 3.47
C LEU A 279 9.69 9.13 2.28
N LYS A 280 10.63 9.13 1.34
CA LYS A 280 10.70 8.15 0.25
C LYS A 280 11.97 7.31 0.37
N PRO A 281 11.96 6.05 -0.08
CA PRO A 281 13.18 5.25 -0.12
C PRO A 281 14.17 5.82 -1.14
N LEU A 282 15.45 5.78 -0.80
CA LEU A 282 16.55 6.09 -1.71
C LEU A 282 17.02 4.83 -2.44
N ASN A 283 17.12 3.73 -1.71
CA ASN A 283 17.49 2.44 -2.26
C ASN A 283 16.88 1.29 -1.44
N VAL A 284 16.95 0.09 -1.99
CA VAL A 284 16.54 -1.14 -1.32
C VAL A 284 17.42 -2.31 -1.77
N LEU A 285 17.75 -3.18 -0.81
CA LEU A 285 18.30 -4.50 -1.05
C LEU A 285 17.28 -5.55 -0.61
N GLY A 286 16.78 -6.32 -1.57
CA GLY A 286 15.76 -7.33 -1.36
C GLY A 286 16.30 -8.75 -1.53
N TYR A 287 15.75 -9.66 -0.75
CA TYR A 287 15.93 -11.11 -0.85
C TYR A 287 14.57 -11.75 -1.01
N GLY A 288 14.50 -12.82 -1.76
CA GLY A 288 13.27 -13.55 -1.91
C GLY A 288 13.51 -14.90 -2.58
N SER A 289 12.52 -15.74 -2.49
CA SER A 289 12.58 -17.05 -3.14
C SER A 289 11.18 -17.65 -3.28
N ARG A 290 11.12 -18.70 -4.07
CA ARG A 290 9.98 -19.61 -4.16
C ARG A 290 10.35 -20.96 -3.59
N ILE A 291 9.90 -21.23 -2.36
CA ILE A 291 10.21 -22.46 -1.63
C ILE A 291 9.22 -23.56 -2.02
N ARG A 292 7.97 -23.21 -2.25
CA ARG A 292 6.89 -24.16 -2.55
C ARG A 292 6.67 -24.28 -4.05
N LYS A 293 6.30 -25.48 -4.51
CA LYS A 293 5.83 -25.67 -5.88
C LYS A 293 4.42 -25.10 -5.99
N ASN A 294 4.31 -23.97 -6.62
CA ASN A 294 3.07 -23.25 -6.87
C ASN A 294 2.83 -23.09 -8.37
N ILE A 295 1.66 -22.61 -8.72
CA ILE A 295 1.33 -22.16 -10.07
C ILE A 295 1.92 -20.75 -10.24
N GLY A 296 2.30 -20.40 -11.47
CA GLY A 296 2.78 -19.06 -11.81
C GLY A 296 4.24 -18.82 -11.48
N ASN A 297 4.66 -17.56 -11.41
CA ASN A 297 6.06 -17.18 -11.27
C ASN A 297 6.36 -16.24 -10.10
N VAL A 298 5.40 -16.02 -9.20
CA VAL A 298 5.60 -15.18 -8.01
C VAL A 298 6.42 -15.90 -6.95
N TYR A 299 7.17 -15.15 -6.16
CA TYR A 299 7.83 -15.66 -4.98
C TYR A 299 6.82 -15.85 -3.83
N ASP A 300 7.14 -16.71 -2.87
CA ASP A 300 6.29 -16.96 -1.70
C ASP A 300 6.84 -16.36 -0.39
N ASN A 301 8.04 -15.80 -0.44
CA ASN A 301 8.65 -15.07 0.66
C ASN A 301 9.64 -14.02 0.17
N PHE A 302 9.71 -12.90 0.94
CA PHE A 302 10.65 -11.81 0.72
C PHE A 302 11.10 -11.25 2.05
N SER A 303 12.34 -10.75 2.07
CA SER A 303 12.90 -9.89 3.11
C SER A 303 13.65 -8.75 2.43
N MET A 304 13.51 -7.54 2.91
CA MET A 304 14.09 -6.36 2.29
C MET A 304 14.52 -5.33 3.31
N HIS A 305 15.64 -4.68 3.00
CA HIS A 305 16.18 -3.57 3.72
C HIS A 305 16.11 -2.32 2.86
N PHE A 306 15.33 -1.35 3.30
CA PHE A 306 15.21 -0.05 2.64
C PHE A 306 16.07 0.99 3.36
N GLU A 307 16.75 1.82 2.60
CA GLU A 307 17.33 3.06 3.07
C GLU A 307 16.49 4.24 2.57
N TYR A 308 16.03 5.04 3.49
CA TYR A 308 15.22 6.23 3.26
C TYR A 308 16.06 7.51 3.41
N GLU A 309 15.49 8.62 2.99
CA GLU A 309 16.03 9.95 3.27
C GLU A 309 16.37 10.11 4.75
N ARG A 310 17.32 10.95 5.09
CA ARG A 310 17.78 11.27 6.45
C ARG A 310 18.40 10.08 7.21
N GLY A 311 18.82 9.04 6.51
CA GLY A 311 19.43 7.85 7.11
C GLY A 311 18.45 6.94 7.85
N VAL A 312 17.16 7.10 7.62
CA VAL A 312 16.12 6.22 8.17
C VAL A 312 16.14 4.88 7.46
N THR A 313 16.04 3.78 8.21
CA THR A 313 16.02 2.41 7.65
C THR A 313 14.71 1.70 7.96
N VAL A 314 14.27 0.85 7.03
CA VAL A 314 13.04 0.06 7.20
C VAL A 314 13.29 -1.38 6.77
N GLU A 315 12.97 -2.31 7.69
CA GLU A 315 12.95 -3.72 7.39
C GLU A 315 11.55 -4.15 6.96
N GLY A 316 11.47 -4.82 5.81
CA GLY A 316 10.22 -5.34 5.25
C GLY A 316 10.23 -6.84 5.11
N MET A 317 9.14 -7.51 5.49
CA MET A 317 8.99 -8.97 5.31
C MET A 317 7.60 -9.33 4.83
N VAL A 318 7.53 -10.20 3.83
CA VAL A 318 6.27 -10.79 3.39
C VAL A 318 6.41 -12.28 3.13
N ARG A 319 5.40 -13.05 3.54
CA ARG A 319 5.36 -14.50 3.32
C ARG A 319 3.93 -14.94 3.03
N ARG A 320 3.80 -15.83 2.04
CA ARG A 320 2.52 -16.49 1.70
C ARG A 320 2.70 -18.01 1.64
N ILE A 321 2.71 -18.63 2.80
CA ILE A 321 2.95 -20.08 2.98
C ILE A 321 1.97 -20.62 4.00
N ASP A 322 1.18 -21.65 3.61
CA ASP A 322 0.26 -22.33 4.52
C ASP A 322 0.99 -23.06 5.66
N GLY A 323 0.35 -23.13 6.80
CA GLY A 323 0.87 -23.83 7.99
C GLY A 323 1.97 -23.07 8.72
N CYS A 324 2.14 -21.79 8.43
CA CYS A 324 3.00 -20.88 9.17
C CYS A 324 2.15 -19.85 9.94
N ASP A 325 2.74 -19.22 10.96
CA ASP A 325 2.06 -18.16 11.71
C ASP A 325 1.72 -16.99 10.80
N ASN A 326 0.51 -16.47 10.94
CA ASN A 326 0.01 -15.30 10.24
C ASN A 326 0.17 -14.04 11.09
N GLY A 327 0.25 -12.91 10.42
CA GLY A 327 0.29 -11.60 11.06
C GLY A 327 0.66 -10.51 10.07
N ALA A 328 0.16 -9.31 10.32
CA ALA A 328 0.49 -8.15 9.50
C ALA A 328 0.58 -6.92 10.43
N GLY A 329 1.57 -6.06 10.19
CA GLY A 329 1.75 -4.91 11.06
C GLY A 329 2.96 -4.05 10.71
N ALA A 330 3.08 -2.99 11.51
CA ALA A 330 4.23 -2.11 11.51
C ALA A 330 4.61 -1.69 12.94
N ILE A 331 5.90 -1.48 13.14
CA ILE A 331 6.45 -0.74 14.27
C ILE A 331 7.25 0.42 13.69
N ILE A 332 6.98 1.63 14.14
CA ILE A 332 7.72 2.82 13.72
C ILE A 332 8.47 3.35 14.95
N HIS A 333 9.79 3.36 14.85
CA HIS A 333 10.67 3.83 15.92
C HIS A 333 11.06 5.29 15.70
N GLY A 334 10.97 6.06 16.75
CA GLY A 334 11.45 7.43 16.81
C GLY A 334 12.47 7.63 17.93
N GLU A 335 12.99 8.85 18.02
CA GLU A 335 14.00 9.22 19.04
C GLU A 335 13.50 9.12 20.48
N LYS A 336 12.19 9.29 20.72
CA LYS A 336 11.58 9.33 22.06
C LYS A 336 10.76 8.09 22.40
N GLY A 337 10.41 7.28 21.41
CA GLY A 337 9.55 6.12 21.60
C GLY A 337 9.21 5.42 20.29
N SER A 338 8.15 4.61 20.29
CA SER A 338 7.72 3.85 19.12
C SER A 338 6.20 3.76 19.02
N TRP A 339 5.69 3.75 17.77
CA TRP A 339 4.30 3.42 17.49
C TRP A 339 4.17 1.94 17.07
N HIS A 340 3.14 1.28 17.57
CA HIS A 340 2.84 -0.13 17.32
C HIS A 340 1.45 -0.30 16.72
N SER A 341 1.36 -0.92 15.54
CA SER A 341 0.07 -1.19 14.89
C SER A 341 -0.73 -2.32 15.53
N SER A 342 -0.09 -3.19 16.32
CA SER A 342 -0.72 -4.37 16.92
C SER A 342 -1.81 -4.02 17.92
N ASP A 343 -1.66 -2.90 18.59
CA ASP A 343 -2.58 -2.40 19.62
C ASP A 343 -2.84 -0.89 19.50
N PHE A 344 -2.39 -0.27 18.40
CA PHE A 344 -2.49 1.17 18.14
C PHE A 344 -2.01 2.01 19.31
N SER A 345 -0.86 1.62 19.91
CA SER A 345 -0.23 2.30 21.04
C SER A 345 1.03 3.06 20.61
N ILE A 346 1.34 4.08 21.39
CA ILE A 346 2.66 4.73 21.40
C ILE A 346 3.30 4.43 22.73
N ARG A 347 4.54 3.97 22.69
CA ARG A 347 5.35 3.60 23.85
C ARG A 347 6.58 4.48 23.92
N ASP A 348 6.98 4.84 25.13
CA ASP A 348 8.23 5.52 25.37
C ASP A 348 9.45 4.56 25.26
N ARG A 349 10.65 5.07 25.53
CA ARG A 349 11.88 4.25 25.47
C ARG A 349 11.96 3.17 26.56
N SER A 350 11.19 3.30 27.64
CA SER A 350 11.09 2.29 28.68
C SER A 350 10.12 1.17 28.33
N GLY A 351 9.32 1.37 27.30
CA GLY A 351 8.28 0.44 26.86
C GLY A 351 6.91 0.73 27.46
N ASP A 352 6.79 1.77 28.26
CA ASP A 352 5.52 2.18 28.88
C ASP A 352 4.60 2.83 27.83
N ILE A 353 3.32 2.46 27.86
CA ILE A 353 2.31 3.04 26.95
C ILE A 353 2.01 4.48 27.39
N ILE A 354 2.36 5.46 26.56
CA ILE A 354 2.11 6.89 26.78
C ILE A 354 0.89 7.40 26.03
N TRP A 355 0.43 6.66 25.05
CA TRP A 355 -0.82 6.88 24.33
C TRP A 355 -1.32 5.58 23.70
N GLN A 356 -2.62 5.41 23.64
CA GLN A 356 -3.29 4.31 22.94
C GLN A 356 -4.60 4.79 22.38
N TYR A 357 -4.97 4.27 21.21
CA TYR A 357 -6.29 4.53 20.63
C TYR A 357 -7.37 3.93 21.51
N ASP A 358 -8.38 4.74 21.87
CA ASP A 358 -9.52 4.28 22.67
C ASP A 358 -10.62 3.72 21.75
N GLU A 359 -10.59 2.40 21.56
CA GLU A 359 -11.54 1.67 20.72
C GLU A 359 -12.97 1.76 21.27
N GLU A 360 -13.15 1.74 22.58
CA GLU A 360 -14.49 1.76 23.21
C GLU A 360 -15.14 3.15 23.12
N ALA A 361 -14.33 4.20 23.32
CA ALA A 361 -14.81 5.56 23.10
C ALA A 361 -15.22 5.76 21.62
N ALA A 362 -14.39 5.30 20.69
CA ALA A 362 -14.71 5.40 19.27
C ALA A 362 -15.98 4.62 18.86
N LYS A 363 -16.19 3.43 19.40
CA LYS A 363 -17.42 2.65 19.16
C LYS A 363 -18.66 3.35 19.71
N SER A 364 -18.54 4.12 20.78
CA SER A 364 -19.65 4.89 21.34
C SER A 364 -19.94 6.17 20.56
N GLU A 365 -18.92 6.76 19.94
CA GLU A 365 -19.02 8.03 19.20
C GLU A 365 -19.49 7.83 17.76
N PHE A 366 -18.94 6.82 17.07
CA PHE A 366 -19.15 6.57 15.65
C PHE A 366 -19.93 5.28 15.38
N LYS A 367 -20.70 5.27 14.29
CA LYS A 367 -21.46 4.11 13.83
C LYS A 367 -20.75 3.33 12.72
N VAL A 368 -19.96 4.03 11.89
CA VAL A 368 -19.24 3.44 10.77
C VAL A 368 -17.78 3.27 11.15
N HIS A 369 -17.33 2.01 11.22
CA HIS A 369 -15.94 1.64 11.54
C HIS A 369 -15.25 0.95 10.38
N ASP A 370 -15.98 0.61 9.33
CA ASP A 370 -15.41 -0.02 8.14
C ASP A 370 -14.59 1.00 7.33
N MET A 371 -13.29 0.82 7.34
CA MET A 371 -12.33 1.68 6.64
C MET A 371 -12.57 1.76 5.13
N TYR A 372 -13.12 0.71 4.54
CA TYR A 372 -13.46 0.70 3.11
C TYR A 372 -14.68 1.59 2.82
N THR A 373 -15.66 1.65 3.70
CA THR A 373 -16.77 2.61 3.58
C THR A 373 -16.30 4.03 3.87
N LEU A 374 -15.44 4.22 4.87
CA LEU A 374 -14.90 5.53 5.23
C LEU A 374 -14.11 6.19 4.08
N GLU A 375 -13.32 5.43 3.32
CA GLU A 375 -12.60 6.00 2.16
C GLU A 375 -13.56 6.52 1.08
N HIS A 376 -14.67 5.83 0.84
CA HIS A 376 -15.70 6.30 -0.09
C HIS A 376 -16.47 7.51 0.45
N ILE A 377 -16.74 7.60 1.75
CA ILE A 377 -17.34 8.78 2.38
C ILE A 377 -16.46 10.01 2.12
N VAL A 378 -15.15 9.88 2.31
CA VAL A 378 -14.20 10.98 2.06
C VAL A 378 -14.20 11.39 0.59
N LEU A 379 -14.17 10.42 -0.34
CA LEU A 379 -14.20 10.71 -1.77
C LEU A 379 -15.47 11.46 -2.18
N ILE A 380 -16.64 10.98 -1.75
CA ILE A 380 -17.94 11.61 -2.02
C ILE A 380 -17.98 13.04 -1.46
N ASN A 381 -17.47 13.24 -0.24
CA ASN A 381 -17.40 14.57 0.38
C ASN A 381 -16.58 15.56 -0.46
N HIS A 382 -15.40 15.15 -0.95
CA HIS A 382 -14.56 15.99 -1.80
C HIS A 382 -15.27 16.32 -3.12
N ILE A 383 -15.89 15.33 -3.76
CA ILE A 383 -16.64 15.53 -5.01
C ILE A 383 -17.78 16.54 -4.79
N ARG A 384 -18.60 16.38 -3.73
CA ARG A 384 -19.75 17.23 -3.45
C ARG A 384 -19.37 18.66 -3.04
N LYS A 385 -18.24 18.82 -2.36
CA LYS A 385 -17.69 20.14 -1.99
C LYS A 385 -16.98 20.83 -3.16
N GLY A 386 -16.69 20.13 -4.26
CA GLY A 386 -15.84 20.64 -5.35
C GLY A 386 -14.37 20.78 -4.93
N GLU A 387 -13.94 20.05 -3.92
CA GLU A 387 -12.57 20.01 -3.42
C GLU A 387 -11.81 18.85 -4.05
N VAL A 388 -10.53 19.07 -4.42
CA VAL A 388 -9.72 18.04 -5.03
C VAL A 388 -8.97 17.23 -3.97
N LEU A 389 -9.18 15.91 -3.95
CA LEU A 389 -8.44 15.01 -3.07
C LEU A 389 -7.04 14.74 -3.65
N LYS A 390 -5.99 15.14 -2.91
CA LYS A 390 -4.58 15.10 -3.38
C LYS A 390 -3.75 14.00 -2.72
N VAL A 391 -4.25 12.77 -2.66
CA VAL A 391 -3.54 11.64 -2.02
C VAL A 391 -2.85 10.70 -3.03
N ALA A 392 -3.23 10.75 -4.29
CA ALA A 392 -2.81 9.78 -5.30
C ALA A 392 -1.29 9.78 -5.55
N GLU A 393 -0.64 10.94 -5.55
CA GLU A 393 0.82 11.04 -5.78
C GLU A 393 1.60 10.38 -4.65
N SER A 394 1.21 10.56 -3.38
CA SER A 394 1.90 9.94 -2.24
C SER A 394 1.71 8.42 -2.21
N VAL A 395 0.57 7.92 -2.68
CA VAL A 395 0.34 6.46 -2.82
C VAL A 395 1.16 5.88 -3.97
N ALA A 396 1.35 6.63 -5.06
CA ALA A 396 2.23 6.20 -6.14
C ALA A 396 3.68 6.00 -5.66
N VAL A 397 4.18 6.83 -4.73
CA VAL A 397 5.50 6.62 -4.09
C VAL A 397 5.57 5.25 -3.43
N SER A 398 4.54 4.84 -2.71
CA SER A 398 4.50 3.54 -2.05
C SER A 398 4.45 2.38 -3.05
N ALA A 399 3.77 2.57 -4.19
CA ALA A 399 3.75 1.59 -5.26
C ALA A 399 5.15 1.40 -5.89
N LEU A 400 5.87 2.49 -6.18
CA LEU A 400 7.23 2.40 -6.72
C LEU A 400 8.21 1.79 -5.71
N ALA A 401 8.08 2.09 -4.41
CA ALA A 401 8.88 1.46 -3.36
C ALA A 401 8.69 -0.07 -3.33
N ALA A 402 7.46 -0.54 -3.51
CA ALA A 402 7.17 -1.97 -3.59
C ALA A 402 7.75 -2.62 -4.87
N VAL A 403 7.69 -1.92 -6.01
CA VAL A 403 8.33 -2.36 -7.26
C VAL A 403 9.85 -2.46 -7.10
N MET A 404 10.50 -1.44 -6.52
CA MET A 404 11.94 -1.45 -6.24
C MET A 404 12.34 -2.69 -5.42
N ALA A 405 11.60 -2.99 -4.36
CA ALA A 405 11.89 -4.12 -3.48
C ALA A 405 11.74 -5.47 -4.20
N ARG A 406 10.69 -5.63 -5.01
CA ARG A 406 10.52 -6.82 -5.86
C ARG A 406 11.66 -6.99 -6.83
N GLU A 407 12.01 -5.95 -7.61
CA GLU A 407 13.07 -6.01 -8.61
C GLU A 407 14.44 -6.28 -7.96
N SER A 408 14.70 -5.70 -6.80
CA SER A 408 15.89 -6.00 -6.03
C SER A 408 15.98 -7.48 -5.64
N ALA A 409 14.88 -8.05 -5.14
CA ALA A 409 14.83 -9.47 -4.78
C ALA A 409 14.95 -10.40 -6.00
N TYR A 410 14.37 -10.02 -7.14
CA TYR A 410 14.43 -10.80 -8.38
C TYR A 410 15.80 -10.78 -9.04
N THR A 411 16.51 -9.68 -8.93
CA THR A 411 17.84 -9.51 -9.55
C THR A 411 19.01 -9.79 -8.62
N GLY A 412 18.77 -9.77 -7.30
CA GLY A 412 19.83 -9.84 -6.29
C GLY A 412 20.69 -8.58 -6.20
N LYS A 413 20.26 -7.46 -6.76
CA LYS A 413 20.99 -6.19 -6.81
C LYS A 413 20.28 -5.11 -6.01
N VAL A 414 21.04 -4.15 -5.50
CA VAL A 414 20.48 -2.91 -4.96
C VAL A 414 19.72 -2.18 -6.07
N CYS A 415 18.46 -1.82 -5.79
CA CYS A 415 17.68 -0.94 -6.65
C CYS A 415 17.61 0.45 -6.02
N THR A 416 17.93 1.49 -6.80
CA THR A 416 17.79 2.88 -6.35
C THR A 416 16.51 3.52 -6.88
N TRP A 417 16.00 4.52 -6.18
CA TRP A 417 14.84 5.28 -6.59
C TRP A 417 15.00 5.89 -7.98
N ASP A 418 16.15 6.53 -8.23
CA ASP A 418 16.42 7.20 -9.51
C ASP A 418 16.52 6.21 -10.67
N GLN A 419 17.15 5.04 -10.44
CA GLN A 419 17.18 3.95 -11.44
C GLN A 419 15.77 3.49 -11.79
N MET A 420 14.88 3.31 -10.80
CA MET A 420 13.51 2.84 -11.07
C MET A 420 12.66 3.88 -11.77
N ILE A 421 12.78 5.18 -11.43
CA ILE A 421 12.09 6.24 -12.18
C ILE A 421 12.55 6.29 -13.65
N ALA A 422 13.84 6.12 -13.91
CA ALA A 422 14.40 6.16 -15.26
C ALA A 422 14.23 4.84 -16.04
N SER A 423 13.84 3.77 -15.36
CA SER A 423 13.72 2.43 -15.96
C SER A 423 12.55 2.35 -16.96
N ASP A 424 12.80 1.66 -18.07
CA ASP A 424 11.77 1.30 -19.05
C ASP A 424 11.01 0.01 -18.66
N LEU A 425 11.15 -0.44 -17.41
CA LEU A 425 10.46 -1.63 -16.92
C LEU A 425 8.95 -1.50 -17.17
N ASN A 426 8.48 -2.38 -18.03
CA ASN A 426 7.07 -2.62 -18.35
C ASN A 426 6.84 -4.13 -18.33
N VAL A 427 6.02 -4.58 -17.41
CA VAL A 427 5.75 -6.01 -17.25
C VAL A 427 4.59 -6.51 -18.10
N LEU A 428 3.89 -5.62 -18.79
CA LEU A 428 2.76 -5.98 -19.66
C LEU A 428 3.27 -6.70 -20.91
N PRO A 429 2.60 -7.78 -21.35
CA PRO A 429 2.82 -8.33 -22.68
C PRO A 429 2.55 -7.28 -23.78
N GLU A 430 3.30 -7.34 -24.88
CA GLU A 430 3.12 -6.41 -26.01
C GLU A 430 1.72 -6.50 -26.59
N ASP A 431 1.20 -7.73 -26.76
CA ASP A 431 -0.13 -7.99 -27.28
C ASP A 431 -1.07 -8.48 -26.17
N MET A 432 -2.04 -7.64 -25.82
CA MET A 432 -3.08 -7.98 -24.85
C MET A 432 -4.27 -8.65 -25.52
N ALA A 433 -4.19 -9.97 -25.66
CA ALA A 433 -5.24 -10.79 -26.21
C ALA A 433 -5.38 -12.11 -25.43
N LEU A 434 -6.59 -12.72 -25.46
CA LEU A 434 -6.83 -14.03 -24.83
C LEU A 434 -6.32 -15.15 -25.77
N VAL A 435 -4.98 -15.28 -25.86
CA VAL A 435 -4.28 -16.23 -26.74
C VAL A 435 -3.39 -17.17 -25.92
N ASN A 436 -2.94 -18.25 -26.55
CA ASN A 436 -1.86 -19.07 -25.98
C ASN A 436 -0.51 -18.41 -26.23
N VAL A 437 0.38 -18.50 -25.23
CA VAL A 437 1.70 -17.88 -25.25
C VAL A 437 2.77 -18.89 -24.84
N ASP A 438 4.05 -18.59 -25.14
CA ASP A 438 5.15 -19.42 -24.62
C ASP A 438 5.31 -19.12 -23.12
N LEU A 439 4.91 -20.08 -22.28
CA LEU A 439 4.99 -19.96 -20.83
C LEU A 439 6.42 -19.85 -20.29
N LYS A 440 7.44 -20.16 -21.09
CA LYS A 440 8.86 -19.98 -20.67
C LYS A 440 9.21 -18.54 -20.38
N GLN A 441 8.56 -17.58 -21.03
CA GLN A 441 8.77 -16.15 -20.74
C GLN A 441 8.25 -15.73 -19.33
N PHE A 442 7.48 -16.60 -18.67
CA PHE A 442 6.94 -16.39 -17.34
C PHE A 442 7.54 -17.35 -16.31
N GLU A 443 8.81 -17.72 -16.47
CA GLU A 443 9.52 -18.53 -15.48
C GLU A 443 9.74 -17.77 -14.17
N VAL A 444 9.94 -18.54 -13.10
CA VAL A 444 10.25 -17.96 -11.78
C VAL A 444 11.58 -17.22 -11.87
N PRO A 445 11.68 -15.94 -11.51
CA PRO A 445 12.93 -15.21 -11.50
C PRO A 445 13.98 -15.89 -10.60
N LEU A 446 15.22 -15.89 -11.01
CA LEU A 446 16.36 -16.41 -10.24
C LEU A 446 17.36 -15.28 -10.04
N ALA A 447 17.62 -14.93 -8.80
CA ALA A 447 18.60 -13.90 -8.46
C ALA A 447 20.03 -14.39 -8.74
N GLY A 448 20.87 -13.51 -9.32
CA GLY A 448 22.28 -13.77 -9.59
C GLY A 448 22.55 -14.59 -10.85
N ALA A 449 23.81 -15.00 -11.01
CA ALA A 449 24.24 -15.85 -12.10
C ALA A 449 24.10 -17.33 -11.74
N PRO A 450 23.89 -18.24 -12.73
CA PRO A 450 23.91 -19.67 -12.48
C PRO A 450 25.26 -20.07 -11.85
N PHE A 451 25.21 -20.84 -10.77
CA PHE A 451 26.39 -21.46 -10.19
C PHE A 451 26.66 -22.75 -10.98
N ILE A 452 27.77 -22.74 -11.77
CA ILE A 452 28.21 -23.93 -12.50
C ILE A 452 29.26 -24.60 -11.62
N ILE A 453 28.97 -25.83 -11.20
CA ILE A 453 29.99 -26.71 -10.60
C ILE A 453 30.61 -27.47 -11.78
N ASP A 454 31.87 -27.18 -12.11
CA ASP A 454 32.66 -27.94 -13.07
C ASP A 454 33.03 -29.31 -12.52
#